data_35e9564294ff8a337757df42add1ae5f
#
_entry.id   35e9564294ff8a337757df42add1ae5f
#
_cell.length_a   1.000
_cell.length_b   1.000
_cell.length_c   1.000
_cell.angle_alpha   90.00
_cell.angle_beta   90.00
_cell.angle_gamma   90.00
#
_symmetry.space_group_name_H-M   'P 1'
#
loop_
_entity.id
_entity.type
_entity.pdbx_description
1 polymer ?
#
loop_
_entity_poly.entity_id
_entity_poly.type
_entity_poly.pdbx_seq_one_letter_code
_entity_poly.pdbx_strand_id
1 'polypeptide(L)'
;MDEPLDLKVVNGTVVLGDGRYRAGVGVKDGKVVVLAPDEFLPEAKETVNARGNYILPGIVDPEAHPGCYVPFEYDMASESRAAACAGVTTWGIQAPVTRLGTEPFKEVVAKSDVVSFNESFPSGRDVIERVSHVDAYFTYMLETDQHAREIPEYADEHGVTSFXXXXGMADDADTNWPSRRAGLGTGIDDGTVYLVMEEVGRLGNPGIVHIHPENWEIGRIFEERLKAAGRTDFGAWTDRSPDFLEAQHARAYAYLAQQTPGNPPLYLQHCTTRLTFDEVVKARAEGLTIYAQTGPPWLWAEPEYGWRINVPLRRRDNIEALWVALAEGVVDCVGSDHVVGWEPATHEQMYDSNIWNLRTGFSRVEMFLPVMLSEGVNKHRCSLERVVQVSCENP
;
A
#
# COMPACT_ATOMS: atom_id res chain seq x y z
N MET A 1 -21.81 -18.01 -29.55
CA MET A 1 -21.48 -18.69 -28.28
C MET A 1 -22.69 -19.57 -27.95
N ASP A 2 -22.47 -20.86 -27.94
CA ASP A 2 -23.57 -21.82 -27.76
C ASP A 2 -23.89 -22.09 -26.29
N GLU A 3 -23.02 -21.66 -25.38
CA GLU A 3 -23.24 -21.81 -23.94
C GLU A 3 -23.51 -20.45 -23.27
N PRO A 4 -24.43 -20.42 -22.29
CA PRO A 4 -24.72 -19.16 -21.60
C PRO A 4 -23.52 -18.63 -20.80
N LEU A 5 -23.53 -17.34 -20.57
CA LEU A 5 -22.58 -16.70 -19.62
C LEU A 5 -22.83 -17.27 -18.21
N ASP A 6 -21.80 -17.21 -17.37
CA ASP A 6 -22.01 -17.58 -15.96
C ASP A 6 -22.75 -16.45 -15.23
N LEU A 7 -22.40 -15.20 -15.54
CA LEU A 7 -23.00 -14.01 -14.90
C LEU A 7 -23.11 -12.91 -15.92
N LYS A 8 -24.19 -12.11 -15.83
CA LYS A 8 -24.21 -10.79 -16.47
C LYS A 8 -24.67 -9.73 -15.49
N VAL A 9 -24.09 -8.54 -15.62
CA VAL A 9 -24.49 -7.34 -14.88
C VAL A 9 -25.15 -6.40 -15.87
N VAL A 10 -26.38 -5.96 -15.59
CA VAL A 10 -27.17 -5.16 -16.52
C VAL A 10 -27.72 -3.90 -15.86
N ASN A 11 -28.27 -3.01 -16.65
CA ASN A 11 -28.95 -1.79 -16.20
C ASN A 11 -28.02 -0.89 -15.38
N GLY A 12 -26.79 -0.70 -15.88
CA GLY A 12 -25.81 0.18 -15.24
C GLY A 12 -25.06 1.05 -16.24
N THR A 13 -24.08 1.76 -15.72
CA THR A 13 -23.13 2.52 -16.52
C THR A 13 -21.73 2.03 -16.13
N VAL A 14 -21.07 1.36 -17.04
CA VAL A 14 -19.68 0.90 -16.83
C VAL A 14 -18.77 2.12 -16.88
N VAL A 15 -17.88 2.24 -15.89
CA VAL A 15 -16.90 3.32 -15.84
C VAL A 15 -15.51 2.68 -15.90
N LEU A 16 -14.71 3.12 -16.87
CA LEU A 16 -13.31 2.75 -17.05
C LEU A 16 -12.49 4.04 -17.02
N GLY A 17 -11.18 3.91 -16.98
CA GLY A 17 -10.30 5.07 -16.97
C GLY A 17 -10.40 5.96 -18.18
N ASP A 18 -10.90 5.43 -19.29
CA ASP A 18 -11.05 6.17 -20.55
C ASP A 18 -12.47 6.71 -20.80
N GLY A 19 -13.45 6.38 -19.95
CA GLY A 19 -14.82 6.89 -20.15
C GLY A 19 -15.92 6.12 -19.46
N ARG A 20 -17.16 6.51 -19.77
CA ARG A 20 -18.40 5.92 -19.24
C ARG A 20 -19.22 5.35 -20.37
N TYR A 21 -19.73 4.16 -20.18
CA TYR A 21 -20.42 3.37 -21.22
C TYR A 21 -21.75 2.83 -20.69
N ARG A 22 -22.85 3.16 -21.38
CA ARG A 22 -24.14 2.52 -21.11
C ARG A 22 -24.05 1.09 -21.66
N ALA A 23 -23.61 0.19 -20.81
CA ALA A 23 -23.33 -1.20 -21.18
C ALA A 23 -23.48 -2.10 -19.96
N GLY A 24 -23.76 -3.35 -20.21
CA GLY A 24 -23.65 -4.39 -19.21
C GLY A 24 -22.37 -5.19 -19.41
N VAL A 25 -22.08 -6.04 -18.45
CA VAL A 25 -20.87 -6.85 -18.39
C VAL A 25 -21.26 -8.32 -18.42
N GLY A 26 -20.64 -9.10 -19.30
CA GLY A 26 -20.83 -10.55 -19.34
C GLY A 26 -19.57 -11.29 -18.92
N VAL A 27 -19.73 -12.28 -18.05
CA VAL A 27 -18.64 -13.05 -17.45
C VAL A 27 -18.81 -14.53 -17.81
N LYS A 28 -17.71 -15.16 -18.18
CA LYS A 28 -17.63 -16.60 -18.47
C LYS A 28 -16.30 -17.12 -17.91
N ASP A 29 -16.39 -18.23 -17.16
CA ASP A 29 -15.21 -18.89 -16.58
C ASP A 29 -14.32 -17.90 -15.79
N GLY A 30 -14.98 -17.04 -14.99
CA GLY A 30 -14.29 -16.07 -14.12
C GLY A 30 -13.71 -14.86 -14.84
N LYS A 31 -13.97 -14.70 -16.15
CA LYS A 31 -13.39 -13.59 -16.93
C LYS A 31 -14.49 -12.76 -17.57
N VAL A 32 -14.28 -11.45 -17.65
CA VAL A 32 -15.12 -10.57 -18.44
C VAL A 32 -14.85 -10.89 -19.91
N VAL A 33 -15.89 -11.32 -20.63
CA VAL A 33 -15.76 -11.73 -22.03
C VAL A 33 -16.55 -10.82 -22.98
N VAL A 34 -17.44 -9.99 -22.46
CA VAL A 34 -18.20 -9.07 -23.29
C VAL A 34 -18.64 -7.84 -22.51
N LEU A 35 -18.50 -6.68 -23.15
CA LEU A 35 -19.12 -5.42 -22.75
C LEU A 35 -20.00 -4.98 -23.92
N ALA A 36 -21.31 -4.84 -23.68
CA ALA A 36 -22.25 -4.49 -24.74
C ALA A 36 -23.51 -3.86 -24.12
N PRO A 37 -24.29 -3.09 -24.90
CA PRO A 37 -25.62 -2.72 -24.44
C PRO A 37 -26.42 -3.95 -24.01
N ASP A 38 -27.22 -3.80 -22.96
CA ASP A 38 -27.89 -4.92 -22.30
C ASP A 38 -28.62 -5.87 -23.24
N GLU A 39 -29.27 -5.31 -24.27
CA GLU A 39 -30.06 -6.07 -25.24
C GLU A 39 -29.19 -6.98 -26.14
N PHE A 40 -27.88 -6.75 -26.17
CA PHE A 40 -26.98 -7.57 -26.97
C PHE A 40 -26.16 -8.57 -26.11
N LEU A 41 -26.36 -8.55 -24.80
CA LEU A 41 -25.67 -9.53 -23.95
C LEU A 41 -26.29 -10.92 -24.11
N PRO A 42 -25.50 -11.99 -24.23
CA PRO A 42 -26.04 -13.35 -24.25
C PRO A 42 -26.81 -13.69 -22.97
N GLU A 43 -27.58 -14.78 -23.03
CA GLU A 43 -28.20 -15.32 -21.83
C GLU A 43 -27.13 -15.70 -20.79
N ALA A 44 -27.49 -15.65 -19.52
CA ALA A 44 -26.58 -15.95 -18.42
C ALA A 44 -27.29 -16.81 -17.37
N LYS A 45 -26.50 -17.61 -16.64
CA LYS A 45 -26.99 -18.42 -15.51
C LYS A 45 -27.47 -17.52 -14.36
N GLU A 46 -26.75 -16.41 -14.16
CA GLU A 46 -27.08 -15.43 -13.12
C GLU A 46 -27.12 -14.01 -13.72
N THR A 47 -28.01 -13.18 -13.22
CA THR A 47 -28.12 -11.78 -13.65
C THR A 47 -28.16 -10.86 -12.43
N VAL A 48 -27.23 -9.90 -12.39
CA VAL A 48 -27.20 -8.85 -11.39
C VAL A 48 -27.73 -7.56 -12.04
N ASN A 49 -28.72 -6.93 -11.42
CA ASN A 49 -29.27 -5.66 -11.89
C ASN A 49 -28.61 -4.52 -11.14
N ALA A 50 -27.84 -3.69 -11.84
CA ALA A 50 -27.15 -2.55 -11.26
C ALA A 50 -28.09 -1.40 -10.86
N ARG A 51 -29.36 -1.46 -11.28
CA ARG A 51 -30.41 -0.49 -10.89
C ARG A 51 -30.05 0.95 -11.24
N GLY A 52 -29.35 1.15 -12.34
CA GLY A 52 -28.92 2.47 -12.80
C GLY A 52 -27.62 2.97 -12.14
N ASN A 53 -27.01 2.18 -11.28
CA ASN A 53 -25.76 2.56 -10.62
C ASN A 53 -24.55 2.40 -11.56
N TYR A 54 -23.43 2.92 -11.14
CA TYR A 54 -22.15 2.69 -11.83
C TYR A 54 -21.67 1.26 -11.60
N ILE A 55 -21.02 0.72 -12.60
CA ILE A 55 -20.34 -0.59 -12.57
C ILE A 55 -18.85 -0.27 -12.75
N LEU A 56 -18.04 -0.56 -11.72
CA LEU A 56 -16.60 -0.29 -11.73
C LEU A 56 -15.84 -1.60 -11.74
N PRO A 57 -14.62 -1.62 -12.28
CA PRO A 57 -13.73 -2.76 -12.02
C PRO A 57 -13.46 -2.88 -10.53
N GLY A 58 -13.09 -4.06 -10.07
CA GLY A 58 -12.70 -4.24 -8.68
C GLY A 58 -11.45 -3.44 -8.33
N ILE A 59 -11.39 -2.96 -7.10
CA ILE A 59 -10.24 -2.22 -6.62
C ILE A 59 -9.06 -3.20 -6.46
N VAL A 60 -7.89 -2.80 -6.94
CA VAL A 60 -6.61 -3.43 -6.62
C VAL A 60 -5.94 -2.54 -5.57
N ASP A 61 -5.86 -3.04 -4.34
CA ASP A 61 -5.24 -2.29 -3.25
C ASP A 61 -3.80 -2.78 -3.09
N PRO A 62 -2.80 -1.98 -3.46
CA PRO A 62 -1.42 -2.46 -3.53
C PRO A 62 -0.69 -2.53 -2.19
N GLU A 63 -1.33 -2.14 -1.09
CA GLU A 63 -0.59 -2.03 0.18
C GLU A 63 -1.47 -2.33 1.38
N ALA A 64 -1.17 -3.46 2.05
CA ALA A 64 -1.81 -3.82 3.31
C ALA A 64 -0.86 -4.71 4.13
N HIS A 65 -1.04 -4.68 5.45
CA HIS A 65 -0.13 -5.33 6.39
C HIS A 65 -0.85 -6.28 7.37
N PRO A 66 -1.56 -7.29 6.87
CA PRO A 66 -2.14 -8.27 7.78
C PRO A 66 -1.04 -9.05 8.51
N GLY A 67 -1.29 -9.38 9.76
CA GLY A 67 -0.34 -10.14 10.58
C GLY A 67 0.59 -9.28 11.41
N CYS A 68 0.47 -7.94 11.34
CA CYS A 68 1.37 -7.06 12.11
C CYS A 68 1.16 -7.16 13.62
N TYR A 69 -0.08 -7.21 14.06
CA TYR A 69 -0.40 -7.17 15.49
C TYR A 69 -1.12 -8.42 15.99
N VAL A 70 -1.69 -9.20 15.09
CA VAL A 70 -2.32 -10.49 15.42
C VAL A 70 -1.84 -11.53 14.41
N PRO A 71 -2.05 -12.83 14.67
CA PRO A 71 -1.59 -13.85 13.74
C PRO A 71 -2.11 -13.63 12.32
N PHE A 72 -1.26 -13.89 11.32
CA PHE A 72 -1.55 -13.62 9.90
C PHE A 72 -2.86 -14.28 9.46
N GLU A 73 -3.11 -15.53 9.85
CA GLU A 73 -4.33 -16.25 9.46
C GLU A 73 -5.59 -15.53 9.97
N TYR A 74 -5.54 -15.03 11.21
CA TYR A 74 -6.67 -14.32 11.80
C TYR A 74 -6.95 -13.02 11.04
N ASP A 75 -5.90 -12.22 10.81
CA ASP A 75 -6.02 -10.96 10.07
C ASP A 75 -6.52 -11.21 8.65
N MET A 76 -5.93 -12.17 7.94
CA MET A 76 -6.35 -12.46 6.57
C MET A 76 -7.84 -12.83 6.51
N ALA A 77 -8.32 -13.65 7.45
CA ALA A 77 -9.73 -14.05 7.45
C ALA A 77 -10.68 -12.88 7.69
N SER A 78 -10.35 -12.01 8.65
CA SER A 78 -11.24 -10.87 9.00
C SER A 78 -11.08 -9.71 8.01
N GLU A 79 -9.85 -9.34 7.68
CA GLU A 79 -9.58 -8.11 6.96
C GLU A 79 -9.74 -8.25 5.45
N SER A 80 -9.50 -9.45 4.89
CA SER A 80 -9.85 -9.66 3.48
C SER A 80 -11.36 -9.60 3.26
N ARG A 81 -12.15 -9.94 4.29
CA ARG A 81 -13.61 -9.74 4.25
C ARG A 81 -13.96 -8.25 4.25
N ALA A 82 -13.28 -7.46 5.10
CA ALA A 82 -13.46 -6.00 5.10
C ALA A 82 -13.05 -5.41 3.75
N ALA A 83 -11.94 -5.89 3.18
CA ALA A 83 -11.48 -5.48 1.85
C ALA A 83 -12.54 -5.78 0.77
N ALA A 84 -13.11 -6.99 0.80
CA ALA A 84 -14.19 -7.37 -0.14
C ALA A 84 -15.41 -6.43 0.01
N CYS A 85 -15.78 -6.11 1.26
CA CYS A 85 -16.90 -5.18 1.52
C CYS A 85 -16.60 -3.77 1.02
N ALA A 86 -15.32 -3.39 0.96
CA ALA A 86 -14.88 -2.10 0.43
C ALA A 86 -14.82 -2.05 -1.10
N GLY A 87 -14.99 -3.19 -1.77
CA GLY A 87 -14.88 -3.29 -3.22
C GLY A 87 -13.50 -3.68 -3.72
N VAL A 88 -12.59 -4.04 -2.81
CA VAL A 88 -11.28 -4.58 -3.17
C VAL A 88 -11.46 -6.02 -3.65
N THR A 89 -10.90 -6.33 -4.81
CA THR A 89 -10.93 -7.69 -5.36
C THR A 89 -9.55 -8.33 -5.41
N THR A 90 -8.50 -7.50 -5.36
CA THR A 90 -7.11 -7.97 -5.33
C THR A 90 -6.34 -7.15 -4.30
N TRP A 91 -5.62 -7.84 -3.42
CA TRP A 91 -4.98 -7.22 -2.25
C TRP A 91 -3.48 -7.49 -2.25
N GLY A 92 -2.67 -6.44 -2.27
CA GLY A 92 -1.21 -6.51 -2.17
C GLY A 92 -0.80 -6.64 -0.70
N ILE A 93 -0.29 -7.80 -0.35
CA ILE A 93 0.07 -8.14 1.03
C ILE A 93 1.54 -7.84 1.25
N GLN A 94 1.80 -6.84 2.07
CA GLN A 94 3.16 -6.53 2.51
C GLN A 94 3.33 -7.08 3.92
N ALA A 95 3.76 -8.32 3.98
CA ALA A 95 3.95 -8.99 5.24
C ALA A 95 5.44 -9.26 5.44
N PRO A 96 5.94 -9.11 6.65
CA PRO A 96 7.26 -9.61 6.99
C PRO A 96 7.16 -11.12 7.09
N VAL A 97 7.57 -11.77 6.05
CA VAL A 97 7.22 -13.15 5.74
C VAL A 97 7.84 -14.17 6.68
N THR A 98 8.88 -13.78 7.36
CA THR A 98 9.51 -14.68 8.34
C THR A 98 8.52 -15.16 9.41
N ARG A 99 7.30 -14.60 9.41
CA ARG A 99 6.43 -14.79 10.57
C ARG A 99 4.96 -14.93 10.19
N LEU A 100 4.73 -15.41 8.99
CA LEU A 100 3.40 -15.79 8.54
C LEU A 100 3.01 -17.08 9.26
N GLY A 101 2.24 -16.97 10.30
CA GLY A 101 1.83 -18.16 11.01
C GLY A 101 1.02 -17.88 12.25
N THR A 102 1.43 -18.50 13.32
CA THR A 102 0.62 -18.62 14.52
C THR A 102 0.82 -17.50 15.53
N GLU A 103 1.82 -16.65 15.35
CA GLU A 103 2.10 -15.57 16.31
C GLU A 103 2.07 -14.19 15.63
N PRO A 104 1.69 -13.15 16.36
CA PRO A 104 1.77 -11.79 15.83
C PRO A 104 3.21 -11.41 15.50
N PHE A 105 3.39 -10.68 14.42
CA PHE A 105 4.70 -10.21 13.97
C PHE A 105 5.48 -9.53 15.09
N LYS A 106 4.81 -8.64 15.83
CA LYS A 106 5.45 -7.89 16.91
C LYS A 106 6.09 -8.77 17.97
N GLU A 107 5.51 -9.93 18.28
CA GLU A 107 6.07 -10.85 19.29
C GLU A 107 7.25 -11.66 18.75
N VAL A 108 7.21 -11.98 17.47
CA VAL A 108 8.21 -12.82 16.83
C VAL A 108 9.49 -12.02 16.54
N VAL A 109 9.36 -10.76 16.09
CA VAL A 109 10.50 -9.85 15.84
C VAL A 109 11.43 -9.75 17.05
N ALA A 110 10.86 -9.79 18.25
CA ALA A 110 11.65 -9.66 19.48
C ALA A 110 12.44 -10.90 19.83
N LYS A 111 12.18 -12.04 19.17
CA LYS A 111 12.64 -13.35 19.67
C LYS A 111 13.41 -14.21 18.67
N SER A 112 13.35 -13.93 17.39
CA SER A 112 13.87 -14.88 16.40
C SER A 112 14.76 -14.25 15.35
N ASP A 113 15.61 -15.07 14.79
CA ASP A 113 16.41 -14.69 13.64
C ASP A 113 15.51 -14.51 12.41
N VAL A 114 15.91 -13.61 11.53
CA VAL A 114 15.25 -13.43 10.24
C VAL A 114 15.52 -14.67 9.39
N VAL A 115 14.45 -15.24 8.81
CA VAL A 115 14.57 -16.43 7.96
C VAL A 115 14.26 -16.07 6.50
N SER A 116 14.72 -16.91 5.59
CA SER A 116 14.45 -16.75 4.17
C SER A 116 12.95 -16.83 3.88
N PHE A 117 12.49 -16.06 2.88
CA PHE A 117 11.13 -16.19 2.38
C PHE A 117 10.84 -17.57 1.79
N ASN A 118 11.89 -18.30 1.37
CA ASN A 118 11.73 -19.68 0.90
C ASN A 118 11.15 -20.58 2.00
N GLU A 119 11.46 -20.28 3.26
CA GLU A 119 10.96 -21.07 4.39
C GLU A 119 9.51 -20.71 4.75
N SER A 120 9.12 -19.46 4.61
CA SER A 120 7.82 -18.96 5.10
C SER A 120 6.74 -18.90 4.02
N PHE A 121 7.12 -18.81 2.74
CA PHE A 121 6.17 -18.64 1.64
C PHE A 121 5.10 -19.74 1.58
N PRO A 122 5.47 -21.05 1.70
CA PRO A 122 4.44 -22.09 1.60
C PRO A 122 3.32 -21.92 2.63
N SER A 123 3.66 -21.56 3.86
CA SER A 123 2.64 -21.36 4.90
C SER A 123 1.80 -20.11 4.66
N GLY A 124 2.43 -19.05 4.18
CA GLY A 124 1.71 -17.81 3.85
C GLY A 124 0.72 -18.01 2.71
N ARG A 125 1.14 -18.71 1.67
CA ARG A 125 0.28 -19.04 0.54
C ARG A 125 -0.89 -19.91 1.00
N ASP A 126 -0.62 -20.96 1.80
CA ASP A 126 -1.67 -21.83 2.33
C ASP A 126 -2.73 -21.06 3.11
N VAL A 127 -2.30 -20.09 3.94
CA VAL A 127 -3.25 -19.26 4.68
C VAL A 127 -4.14 -18.48 3.70
N ILE A 128 -3.54 -17.79 2.73
CA ILE A 128 -4.31 -17.01 1.76
C ILE A 128 -5.32 -17.92 1.02
N GLU A 129 -4.87 -19.06 0.51
CA GLU A 129 -5.74 -19.98 -0.23
C GLU A 129 -6.91 -20.49 0.60
N ARG A 130 -6.71 -20.61 1.91
CA ARG A 130 -7.70 -21.18 2.81
C ARG A 130 -8.71 -20.16 3.34
N VAL A 131 -8.27 -18.91 3.63
CA VAL A 131 -9.13 -18.00 4.39
C VAL A 131 -9.40 -16.66 3.69
N SER A 132 -8.70 -16.32 2.61
CA SER A 132 -8.90 -15.01 1.98
C SER A 132 -10.24 -14.94 1.23
N HIS A 133 -10.90 -13.80 1.33
CA HIS A 133 -12.13 -13.51 0.59
C HIS A 133 -11.87 -12.78 -0.73
N VAL A 134 -10.61 -12.41 -1.00
CA VAL A 134 -10.22 -11.70 -2.23
C VAL A 134 -8.93 -12.33 -2.76
N ASP A 135 -8.62 -12.10 -4.02
CA ASP A 135 -7.31 -12.48 -4.55
C ASP A 135 -6.21 -11.69 -3.84
N ALA A 136 -5.02 -12.28 -3.73
CA ALA A 136 -3.91 -11.61 -3.05
C ALA A 136 -2.59 -11.95 -3.73
N TYR A 137 -1.63 -11.02 -3.60
CA TYR A 137 -0.26 -11.23 -4.01
C TYR A 137 0.68 -10.66 -2.94
N PHE A 138 1.91 -11.16 -2.91
CA PHE A 138 2.90 -10.68 -1.95
C PHE A 138 3.81 -9.61 -2.55
N THR A 139 4.10 -8.59 -1.74
CA THR A 139 5.27 -7.74 -1.87
C THR A 139 6.17 -8.05 -0.68
N TYR A 140 7.37 -8.56 -0.93
CA TYR A 140 8.26 -9.00 0.16
C TYR A 140 8.96 -7.80 0.81
N MET A 141 8.80 -7.67 2.12
CA MET A 141 9.52 -6.67 2.92
C MET A 141 10.90 -7.24 3.27
N LEU A 142 11.90 -6.85 2.49
CA LEU A 142 13.25 -7.38 2.66
C LEU A 142 13.94 -6.72 3.86
N GLU A 143 14.64 -7.52 4.66
CA GLU A 143 15.25 -7.08 5.90
C GLU A 143 16.77 -7.29 5.93
N THR A 144 17.33 -8.06 5.02
CA THR A 144 18.75 -8.45 5.06
C THR A 144 19.36 -8.51 3.67
N ASP A 145 20.69 -8.46 3.64
CA ASP A 145 21.46 -8.72 2.41
C ASP A 145 21.18 -10.11 1.83
N GLN A 146 20.88 -11.08 2.69
CA GLN A 146 20.53 -12.43 2.23
C GLN A 146 19.23 -12.37 1.43
N HIS A 147 18.20 -11.71 1.97
CA HIS A 147 16.93 -11.53 1.25
C HIS A 147 17.15 -10.89 -0.12
N ALA A 148 18.03 -9.85 -0.18
CA ALA A 148 18.33 -9.19 -1.44
C ALA A 148 18.92 -10.17 -2.46
N ARG A 149 19.86 -11.01 -2.03
CA ARG A 149 20.53 -11.99 -2.91
C ARG A 149 19.61 -13.13 -3.36
N GLU A 150 18.53 -13.39 -2.61
CA GLU A 150 17.54 -14.42 -2.95
C GLU A 150 16.42 -13.94 -3.88
N ILE A 151 16.42 -12.66 -4.29
CA ILE A 151 15.41 -12.09 -5.19
C ILE A 151 15.20 -12.93 -6.47
N PRO A 152 16.26 -13.39 -7.16
CA PRO A 152 16.01 -14.22 -8.35
C PRO A 152 15.23 -15.51 -8.05
N GLU A 153 15.52 -16.12 -6.91
CA GLU A 153 14.84 -17.34 -6.48
C GLU A 153 13.38 -17.04 -6.11
N TYR A 154 13.13 -15.93 -5.42
CA TYR A 154 11.76 -15.52 -5.08
C TYR A 154 10.93 -15.27 -6.35
N ALA A 155 11.53 -14.66 -7.37
CA ALA A 155 10.84 -14.42 -8.63
C ALA A 155 10.52 -15.73 -9.35
N ASP A 156 11.49 -16.64 -9.42
CA ASP A 156 11.35 -17.92 -10.16
C ASP A 156 10.41 -18.90 -9.45
N GLU A 157 10.55 -19.04 -8.13
CA GLU A 157 9.83 -20.10 -7.39
C GLU A 157 8.53 -19.63 -6.75
N HIS A 158 8.47 -18.36 -6.32
CA HIS A 158 7.26 -17.82 -5.68
C HIS A 158 6.43 -16.96 -6.63
N GLY A 159 7.00 -16.52 -7.75
CA GLY A 159 6.35 -15.56 -8.65
C GLY A 159 6.28 -14.15 -8.07
N VAL A 160 7.10 -13.84 -7.07
CA VAL A 160 7.10 -12.53 -6.40
C VAL A 160 8.15 -11.63 -7.05
N THR A 161 7.70 -10.51 -7.59
CA THR A 161 8.57 -9.58 -8.34
C THR A 161 8.55 -8.16 -7.76
N SER A 162 7.89 -7.95 -6.61
CA SER A 162 7.82 -6.65 -5.93
C SER A 162 8.44 -6.77 -4.54
N PHE A 163 9.35 -5.84 -4.23
CA PHE A 163 10.20 -5.92 -3.05
C PHE A 163 10.23 -4.57 -2.32
N UNK A 164 9.92 -4.50 -1.09
CA UNK A 164 9.83 -3.35 -0.34
C UNK A 164 11.06 -3.20 0.45
N UNK A 165 11.44 -2.19 0.51
CA UNK A 165 12.43 -1.87 1.34
C UNK A 165 11.88 -0.84 2.22
N UNK A 166 11.74 -1.07 3.14
CA UNK A 166 11.32 -0.23 4.04
C UNK A 166 12.46 0.45 4.51
N UNK A 167 12.71 1.17 4.10
CA UNK A 167 13.81 1.89 4.37
C UNK A 167 13.69 2.60 5.61
N GLY A 168 14.41 2.44 6.41
CA GLY A 168 14.71 3.21 7.59
C GLY A 168 13.63 3.36 8.64
N MET A 169 12.83 2.37 8.83
CA MET A 169 11.98 2.35 10.03
C MET A 169 12.86 1.93 11.23
N ALA A 170 13.74 2.84 11.65
CA ALA A 170 14.61 2.60 12.78
C ALA A 170 13.90 2.95 14.09
N ASP A 171 14.00 2.06 15.04
CA ASP A 171 13.73 2.33 16.46
C ASP A 171 12.44 3.09 16.78
N ASP A 172 11.31 2.64 16.25
CA ASP A 172 10.07 2.94 16.92
C ASP A 172 10.00 2.03 18.14
N ALA A 173 10.27 2.60 19.31
CA ALA A 173 10.31 1.84 20.56
C ALA A 173 8.97 1.14 20.83
N ASP A 174 7.90 1.64 20.24
CA ASP A 174 6.57 1.08 20.44
C ASP A 174 6.30 -0.11 19.53
N THR A 175 6.95 -0.20 18.37
CA THR A 175 6.74 -1.32 17.46
C THR A 175 7.74 -2.45 17.66
N ASN A 176 8.79 -2.21 18.45
CA ASN A 176 9.92 -3.16 18.58
C ASN A 176 10.49 -3.58 17.22
N TRP A 177 10.35 -2.72 16.20
CA TRP A 177 10.91 -3.02 14.90
C TRP A 177 12.43 -3.18 15.03
N PRO A 178 13.01 -4.26 14.54
CA PRO A 178 14.41 -4.58 14.87
C PRO A 178 15.44 -3.81 14.06
N SER A 179 15.03 -2.78 13.32
CA SER A 179 15.96 -2.00 12.55
C SER A 179 17.04 -1.41 13.46
N ARG A 180 18.26 -1.83 13.29
CA ARG A 180 19.44 -1.29 13.94
C ARG A 180 19.52 -1.39 15.46
N ARG A 181 18.89 -2.34 16.10
CA ARG A 181 19.34 -2.68 17.44
C ARG A 181 20.80 -3.10 17.33
N ALA A 182 21.66 -2.32 17.95
CA ALA A 182 23.10 -2.51 17.88
C ALA A 182 23.47 -3.99 18.07
N GLY A 183 24.10 -4.57 17.07
CA GLY A 183 24.64 -5.92 17.15
C GLY A 183 23.82 -7.00 16.49
N LEU A 184 22.61 -6.74 15.99
CA LEU A 184 21.81 -7.78 15.34
C LEU A 184 21.85 -7.75 13.81
N GLY A 185 22.46 -6.72 13.22
CA GLY A 185 22.62 -6.65 11.75
C GLY A 185 21.30 -6.58 10.96
N THR A 186 20.22 -6.24 11.62
CA THR A 186 18.90 -6.18 11.02
C THR A 186 18.45 -4.73 10.88
N GLY A 187 18.98 -4.04 9.92
CA GLY A 187 18.53 -2.69 9.58
C GLY A 187 18.76 -2.51 8.11
N ILE A 188 17.76 -2.01 7.40
CA ILE A 188 17.92 -1.74 5.99
C ILE A 188 18.73 -0.45 5.88
N ASP A 189 19.96 -0.58 5.44
CA ASP A 189 20.82 0.56 5.15
C ASP A 189 20.92 0.75 3.63
N ASP A 190 21.59 1.81 3.21
CA ASP A 190 21.75 2.11 1.78
C ASP A 190 22.43 0.98 1.01
N GLY A 191 23.30 0.20 1.67
CA GLY A 191 23.96 -0.96 1.07
C GLY A 191 22.97 -2.06 0.70
N THR A 192 22.11 -2.42 1.65
CA THR A 192 21.05 -3.40 1.41
C THR A 192 20.08 -2.90 0.32
N VAL A 193 19.69 -1.63 0.38
CA VAL A 193 18.82 -1.04 -0.67
C VAL A 193 19.50 -1.14 -2.03
N TYR A 194 20.79 -0.84 -2.12
CA TYR A 194 21.53 -0.94 -3.37
C TYR A 194 21.55 -2.38 -3.90
N LEU A 195 21.78 -3.38 -3.01
CA LEU A 195 21.73 -4.80 -3.42
C LEU A 195 20.35 -5.17 -3.99
N VAL A 196 19.27 -4.74 -3.33
CA VAL A 196 17.91 -4.98 -3.82
C VAL A 196 17.73 -4.36 -5.20
N MET A 197 18.13 -3.10 -5.35
CA MET A 197 18.05 -2.41 -6.65
C MET A 197 18.85 -3.13 -7.73
N GLU A 198 20.05 -3.61 -7.39
CA GLU A 198 20.91 -4.35 -8.34
C GLU A 198 20.23 -5.65 -8.80
N GLU A 199 19.66 -6.42 -7.87
CA GLU A 199 19.00 -7.69 -8.23
C GLU A 199 17.72 -7.45 -9.01
N VAL A 200 16.91 -6.43 -8.62
CA VAL A 200 15.71 -6.06 -9.37
C VAL A 200 16.09 -5.55 -10.77
N GLY A 201 17.17 -4.76 -10.88
CA GLY A 201 17.69 -4.33 -12.17
C GLY A 201 18.11 -5.49 -13.07
N ARG A 202 18.70 -6.54 -12.49
CA ARG A 202 19.06 -7.78 -13.23
C ARG A 202 17.81 -8.56 -13.62
N LEU A 203 16.81 -8.62 -12.73
CA LEU A 203 15.55 -9.30 -12.99
C LEU A 203 14.80 -8.67 -14.17
N GLY A 204 14.86 -7.35 -14.25
CA GLY A 204 14.14 -6.62 -15.29
C GLY A 204 12.62 -6.66 -15.07
N ASN A 205 11.85 -6.34 -16.13
CA ASN A 205 10.40 -6.33 -16.04
C ASN A 205 9.88 -7.76 -15.77
N PRO A 206 9.01 -8.00 -14.77
CA PRO A 206 8.23 -7.00 -14.02
C PRO A 206 8.79 -6.60 -12.63
N GLY A 207 10.08 -6.75 -12.41
CA GLY A 207 10.69 -6.42 -11.12
C GLY A 207 10.48 -4.95 -10.73
N ILE A 208 10.16 -4.68 -9.45
CA ILE A 208 9.94 -3.32 -8.95
C ILE A 208 10.36 -3.20 -7.49
N VAL A 209 10.97 -2.06 -7.15
CA VAL A 209 11.44 -1.76 -5.79
C VAL A 209 10.45 -0.79 -5.12
N HIS A 210 9.86 -1.20 -4.02
CA HIS A 210 8.97 -0.34 -3.22
C HIS A 210 9.79 0.37 -2.15
N ILE A 211 9.54 1.64 -1.96
CA ILE A 211 10.24 2.48 -0.97
C ILE A 211 9.20 3.18 -0.09
N HIS A 212 9.34 3.04 1.22
CA HIS A 212 8.67 3.88 2.21
C HIS A 212 9.51 5.16 2.34
N PRO A 213 9.07 6.30 1.77
CA PRO A 213 9.95 7.47 1.67
C PRO A 213 9.87 8.37 2.89
N GLU A 214 10.39 7.92 4.04
CA GLU A 214 10.43 8.73 5.26
C GLU A 214 11.80 8.59 5.93
N ASN A 215 12.51 9.70 6.10
CA ASN A 215 13.84 9.65 6.73
C ASN A 215 13.71 9.67 8.26
N TRP A 216 13.66 8.48 8.84
CA TRP A 216 13.53 8.30 10.29
C TRP A 216 14.75 8.78 11.07
N GLU A 217 15.95 8.72 10.50
CA GLU A 217 17.16 9.16 11.20
C GLU A 217 17.11 10.66 11.49
N ILE A 218 16.61 11.44 10.52
CA ILE A 218 16.41 12.88 10.76
C ILE A 218 15.16 13.09 11.61
N GLY A 219 14.08 12.33 11.34
CA GLY A 219 12.83 12.40 12.11
C GLY A 219 13.05 12.20 13.61
N ARG A 220 13.94 11.27 13.98
CA ARG A 220 14.30 11.04 15.38
C ARG A 220 14.79 12.32 16.07
N ILE A 221 15.56 13.14 15.36
CA ILE A 221 16.07 14.40 15.92
C ILE A 221 14.91 15.37 16.18
N PHE A 222 13.96 15.46 15.24
CA PHE A 222 12.77 16.28 15.46
C PHE A 222 11.94 15.75 16.62
N GLU A 223 11.76 14.45 16.71
CA GLU A 223 11.03 13.83 17.81
C GLU A 223 11.65 14.15 19.16
N GLU A 224 12.97 14.01 19.30
CA GLU A 224 13.70 14.35 20.53
C GLU A 224 13.45 15.82 20.92
N ARG A 225 13.50 16.72 19.95
CA ARG A 225 13.27 18.15 20.19
C ARG A 225 11.83 18.44 20.63
N LEU A 226 10.85 17.79 19.99
CA LEU A 226 9.44 17.98 20.33
C LEU A 226 9.13 17.43 21.72
N LYS A 227 9.65 16.25 22.05
CA LYS A 227 9.51 15.67 23.40
C LYS A 227 10.16 16.56 24.46
N ALA A 228 11.36 17.07 24.19
CA ALA A 228 12.04 17.99 25.10
C ALA A 228 11.27 19.31 25.29
N ALA A 229 10.54 19.74 24.28
CA ALA A 229 9.66 20.92 24.34
C ALA A 229 8.31 20.64 25.00
N GLY A 230 8.06 19.41 25.44
CA GLY A 230 6.79 19.02 26.07
C GLY A 230 5.61 18.90 25.12
N ARG A 231 5.86 18.77 23.81
CA ARG A 231 4.79 18.62 22.82
C ARG A 231 4.24 17.19 22.87
N THR A 232 2.95 17.07 23.14
CA THR A 232 2.27 15.78 23.19
C THR A 232 0.99 15.76 22.34
N ASP A 233 0.69 16.90 21.73
CA ASP A 233 -0.50 17.05 20.88
C ASP A 233 -0.36 16.22 19.58
N PHE A 234 -1.48 16.01 18.93
CA PHE A 234 -1.52 15.18 17.71
C PHE A 234 -0.65 15.75 16.58
N GLY A 235 -0.57 17.10 16.49
CA GLY A 235 0.28 17.76 15.50
C GLY A 235 1.78 17.49 15.69
N ALA A 236 2.20 17.09 16.92
CA ALA A 236 3.61 16.77 17.16
C ALA A 236 4.08 15.60 16.30
N TRP A 237 3.19 14.62 15.99
CA TRP A 237 3.56 13.51 15.10
C TRP A 237 3.84 13.99 13.67
N THR A 238 3.06 14.95 13.18
CA THR A 238 3.30 15.59 11.88
C THR A 238 4.61 16.39 11.90
N ASP A 239 4.79 17.19 12.95
CA ASP A 239 5.98 18.05 13.06
C ASP A 239 7.28 17.25 13.25
N ARG A 240 7.19 15.97 13.69
CA ARG A 240 8.32 15.05 13.76
C ARG A 240 8.87 14.72 12.36
N SER A 241 8.01 14.77 11.36
CA SER A 241 8.37 14.38 10.00
C SER A 241 8.06 15.53 9.02
N PRO A 242 8.84 16.63 9.07
CA PRO A 242 8.68 17.71 8.10
C PRO A 242 8.74 17.21 6.66
N ASP A 243 8.05 17.89 5.76
CA ASP A 243 7.84 17.48 4.37
C ASP A 243 9.12 17.08 3.65
N PHE A 244 10.24 17.77 3.95
CA PHE A 244 11.49 17.49 3.26
C PHE A 244 12.08 16.11 3.59
N LEU A 245 11.67 15.47 4.69
CA LEU A 245 12.17 14.12 5.03
C LEU A 245 11.67 13.09 4.03
N GLU A 246 10.42 13.22 3.62
CA GLU A 246 9.83 12.35 2.60
C GLU A 246 10.50 12.61 1.24
N ALA A 247 10.58 13.89 0.85
CA ALA A 247 11.16 14.28 -0.44
C ALA A 247 12.65 13.90 -0.53
N GLN A 248 13.38 14.00 0.58
CA GLN A 248 14.82 13.67 0.62
C GLN A 248 15.03 12.18 0.33
N HIS A 249 14.22 11.30 0.93
CA HIS A 249 14.30 9.86 0.64
C HIS A 249 13.89 9.57 -0.81
N ALA A 250 12.79 10.18 -1.28
CA ALA A 250 12.37 10.02 -2.67
C ALA A 250 13.50 10.39 -3.63
N ARG A 251 14.14 11.55 -3.39
CA ARG A 251 15.27 12.01 -4.22
C ARG A 251 16.49 11.08 -4.12
N ALA A 252 16.86 10.68 -2.90
CA ALA A 252 18.05 9.85 -2.68
C ALA A 252 17.93 8.51 -3.40
N TYR A 253 16.76 7.85 -3.25
CA TYR A 253 16.58 6.53 -3.84
C TYR A 253 16.30 6.60 -5.34
N ALA A 254 15.68 7.68 -5.84
CA ALA A 254 15.59 7.90 -7.29
C ALA A 254 16.98 8.06 -7.91
N TYR A 255 17.86 8.84 -7.26
CA TYR A 255 19.24 8.98 -7.72
C TYR A 255 19.97 7.63 -7.69
N LEU A 256 19.81 6.87 -6.60
CA LEU A 256 20.46 5.56 -6.47
C LEU A 256 20.01 4.61 -7.60
N ALA A 257 18.70 4.55 -7.86
CA ALA A 257 18.16 3.70 -8.94
C ALA A 257 18.74 4.07 -10.31
N GLN A 258 18.89 5.38 -10.58
CA GLN A 258 19.49 5.86 -11.84
C GLN A 258 20.96 5.45 -11.98
N GLN A 259 21.67 5.23 -10.87
CA GLN A 259 23.07 4.81 -10.89
C GLN A 259 23.22 3.29 -10.89
N THR A 260 22.12 2.55 -10.66
CA THR A 260 22.14 1.10 -10.56
C THR A 260 21.97 0.46 -11.95
N PRO A 261 22.78 -0.55 -12.30
CA PRO A 261 22.59 -1.24 -13.59
C PRO A 261 21.17 -1.77 -13.76
N GLY A 262 20.59 -1.57 -14.93
CA GLY A 262 19.22 -2.00 -15.22
C GLY A 262 18.16 -0.95 -14.91
N ASN A 263 18.53 0.15 -14.24
CA ASN A 263 17.60 1.24 -13.88
C ASN A 263 16.30 0.68 -13.27
N PRO A 264 16.38 -0.01 -12.11
CA PRO A 264 15.20 -0.67 -11.55
C PRO A 264 14.06 0.31 -11.33
N PRO A 265 12.83 -0.05 -11.71
CA PRO A 265 11.68 0.81 -11.44
C PRO A 265 11.45 0.99 -9.96
N LEU A 266 11.02 2.18 -9.55
CA LEU A 266 10.68 2.48 -8.16
C LEU A 266 9.18 2.68 -7.99
N TYR A 267 8.67 2.28 -6.83
CA TYR A 267 7.32 2.54 -6.39
C TYR A 267 7.40 3.21 -5.01
N LEU A 268 7.10 4.50 -4.96
CA LEU A 268 7.09 5.25 -3.71
C LEU A 268 5.73 5.09 -3.05
N GLN A 269 5.71 4.49 -1.87
CA GLN A 269 4.49 4.22 -1.11
C GLN A 269 3.99 5.48 -0.43
N HIS A 270 2.69 5.57 -0.25
CA HIS A 270 1.99 6.59 0.57
C HIS A 270 2.67 7.98 0.59
N CYS A 271 3.00 8.50 -0.58
CA CYS A 271 3.52 9.86 -0.74
C CYS A 271 2.48 10.87 -0.28
N THR A 272 2.90 11.85 0.53
CA THR A 272 1.96 12.75 1.19
C THR A 272 2.31 14.22 1.06
N THR A 273 3.45 14.57 0.48
CA THR A 273 3.87 15.97 0.44
C THR A 273 4.11 16.46 -0.98
N ARG A 274 3.82 17.75 -1.18
CA ARG A 274 4.10 18.41 -2.46
C ARG A 274 5.55 18.25 -2.88
N LEU A 275 6.47 18.40 -1.91
CA LEU A 275 7.91 18.29 -2.21
C LEU A 275 8.27 16.90 -2.80
N THR A 276 7.61 15.85 -2.32
CA THR A 276 7.84 14.49 -2.83
C THR A 276 7.39 14.40 -4.29
N PHE A 277 6.21 14.96 -4.61
CA PHE A 277 5.72 14.92 -6.00
C PHE A 277 6.63 15.73 -6.93
N ASP A 278 7.20 16.84 -6.45
CA ASP A 278 8.18 17.59 -7.23
C ASP A 278 9.40 16.72 -7.58
N GLU A 279 9.86 15.87 -6.64
CA GLU A 279 10.98 14.94 -6.89
C GLU A 279 10.58 13.79 -7.84
N VAL A 280 9.33 13.30 -7.74
CA VAL A 280 8.81 12.29 -8.69
C VAL A 280 8.83 12.84 -10.12
N VAL A 281 8.32 14.08 -10.29
CA VAL A 281 8.29 14.72 -11.62
C VAL A 281 9.71 14.89 -12.17
N LYS A 282 10.66 15.31 -11.33
CA LYS A 282 12.07 15.44 -11.73
C LYS A 282 12.65 14.09 -12.16
N ALA A 283 12.46 13.05 -11.36
CA ALA A 283 13.00 11.72 -11.65
C ALA A 283 12.45 11.19 -12.99
N ARG A 284 11.15 11.38 -13.24
CA ARG A 284 10.54 11.02 -14.54
C ARG A 284 11.17 11.80 -15.70
N ALA A 285 11.37 13.10 -15.51
CA ALA A 285 12.00 13.94 -16.55
C ALA A 285 13.45 13.51 -16.81
N GLU A 286 14.11 12.93 -15.82
CA GLU A 286 15.47 12.38 -15.94
C GLU A 286 15.49 10.95 -16.49
N GLY A 287 14.30 10.37 -16.79
CA GLY A 287 14.18 9.07 -17.46
C GLY A 287 14.00 7.87 -16.55
N LEU A 288 13.81 8.08 -15.24
CA LEU A 288 13.56 6.96 -14.33
C LEU A 288 12.08 6.53 -14.39
N THR A 289 11.85 5.23 -14.43
CA THR A 289 10.51 4.67 -14.23
C THR A 289 10.22 4.73 -12.72
N ILE A 290 9.33 5.62 -12.31
CA ILE A 290 9.00 5.81 -10.91
C ILE A 290 7.49 6.07 -10.76
N TYR A 291 6.87 5.32 -9.87
CA TYR A 291 5.44 5.40 -9.57
C TYR A 291 5.25 5.98 -8.18
N ALA A 292 4.20 6.77 -8.00
CA ALA A 292 3.85 7.37 -6.72
C ALA A 292 2.47 6.90 -6.28
N GLN A 293 2.38 6.40 -5.06
CA GLN A 293 1.13 6.01 -4.43
C GLN A 293 0.79 7.00 -3.32
N THR A 294 -0.50 7.23 -3.10
CA THR A 294 -1.00 7.87 -1.88
C THR A 294 -2.13 6.99 -1.30
N GLY A 295 -2.80 7.46 -0.27
CA GLY A 295 -3.87 6.68 0.34
C GLY A 295 -4.99 7.52 0.93
N PRO A 296 -6.14 6.88 1.21
CA PRO A 296 -7.33 7.60 1.66
C PRO A 296 -7.13 8.51 2.89
N PRO A 297 -6.41 8.09 3.95
CA PRO A 297 -6.26 8.99 5.11
C PRO A 297 -5.64 10.33 4.76
N TRP A 298 -4.61 10.31 3.93
CA TRP A 298 -3.86 11.52 3.60
C TRP A 298 -4.61 12.44 2.63
N LEU A 299 -5.68 11.94 2.00
CA LEU A 299 -6.50 12.72 1.08
C LEU A 299 -7.56 13.56 1.79
N TRP A 300 -7.75 13.39 3.12
CA TRP A 300 -8.79 14.18 3.80
C TRP A 300 -8.51 14.47 5.27
N ALA A 301 -7.78 13.59 5.97
CA ALA A 301 -7.63 13.72 7.42
C ALA A 301 -6.44 14.62 7.78
N GLU A 302 -6.65 15.51 8.73
CA GLU A 302 -5.62 16.41 9.28
C GLU A 302 -5.11 15.86 10.62
N PRO A 303 -3.96 16.35 11.13
CA PRO A 303 -3.39 15.81 12.36
C PRO A 303 -4.33 15.78 13.55
N GLU A 304 -5.28 16.71 13.61
CA GLU A 304 -6.25 16.82 14.72
C GLU A 304 -7.16 15.61 14.86
N TYR A 305 -7.23 14.74 13.82
CA TYR A 305 -7.95 13.47 13.95
C TYR A 305 -7.26 12.49 14.91
N GLY A 306 -5.99 12.74 15.24
CA GLY A 306 -5.30 11.98 16.27
C GLY A 306 -4.86 10.58 15.86
N TRP A 307 -4.77 10.32 14.57
CA TRP A 307 -4.27 9.03 14.09
C TRP A 307 -2.74 9.06 13.98
N ARG A 308 -2.10 8.10 14.66
CA ARG A 308 -0.66 7.92 14.54
C ARG A 308 -0.39 6.92 13.42
N ILE A 309 0.02 7.44 12.26
CA ILE A 309 0.36 6.61 11.10
C ILE A 309 1.70 7.07 10.52
N ASN A 310 2.37 6.19 9.85
CA ASN A 310 3.62 6.43 9.14
C ASN A 310 3.31 6.29 7.63
N VAL A 311 3.54 7.27 6.83
CA VAL A 311 3.98 8.63 7.17
C VAL A 311 2.83 9.40 7.83
N PRO A 312 3.11 10.51 8.57
CA PRO A 312 2.05 11.17 9.33
C PRO A 312 1.00 11.87 8.45
N LEU A 313 -0.17 12.10 9.04
CA LEU A 313 -1.18 12.96 8.41
C LEU A 313 -0.58 14.34 8.17
N ARG A 314 -1.02 14.98 7.10
CA ARG A 314 -0.51 16.29 6.70
C ARG A 314 -1.55 17.40 6.91
N ARG A 315 -1.08 18.64 6.90
CA ARG A 315 -1.95 19.81 7.00
C ARG A 315 -2.61 20.09 5.64
N ARG A 316 -3.61 20.93 5.67
CA ARG A 316 -4.51 21.20 4.53
C ARG A 316 -3.77 21.52 3.23
N ASP A 317 -2.68 22.27 3.30
CA ASP A 317 -1.90 22.64 2.11
C ASP A 317 -1.37 21.41 1.35
N ASN A 318 -0.88 20.41 2.07
CA ASN A 318 -0.42 19.16 1.45
C ASN A 318 -1.60 18.33 0.95
N ILE A 319 -2.72 18.29 1.70
CA ILE A 319 -3.93 17.57 1.25
C ILE A 319 -4.40 18.13 -0.11
N GLU A 320 -4.44 19.47 -0.23
CA GLU A 320 -4.87 20.09 -1.50
C GLU A 320 -3.84 19.82 -2.62
N ALA A 321 -2.53 19.89 -2.30
CA ALA A 321 -1.50 19.56 -3.28
C ALA A 321 -1.60 18.09 -3.72
N LEU A 322 -1.97 17.19 -2.82
CA LEU A 322 -2.13 15.78 -3.10
C LEU A 322 -3.28 15.55 -4.11
N TRP A 323 -4.42 16.23 -3.92
CA TRP A 323 -5.53 16.16 -4.88
C TRP A 323 -5.13 16.69 -6.26
N VAL A 324 -4.32 17.76 -6.30
CA VAL A 324 -3.81 18.29 -7.58
C VAL A 324 -2.91 17.24 -8.25
N ALA A 325 -1.96 16.67 -7.50
CA ALA A 325 -1.03 15.65 -8.02
C ALA A 325 -1.81 14.43 -8.55
N LEU A 326 -2.88 14.03 -7.85
CA LEU A 326 -3.73 12.91 -8.27
C LEU A 326 -4.46 13.25 -9.58
N ALA A 327 -5.07 14.42 -9.64
CA ALA A 327 -5.83 14.85 -10.84
C ALA A 327 -4.92 15.00 -12.06
N GLU A 328 -3.70 15.48 -11.85
CA GLU A 328 -2.74 15.74 -12.94
C GLU A 328 -1.95 14.50 -13.38
N GLY A 329 -2.12 13.36 -12.70
CA GLY A 329 -1.46 12.13 -13.08
C GLY A 329 -0.06 11.93 -12.50
N VAL A 330 0.32 12.73 -11.52
CA VAL A 330 1.60 12.52 -10.80
C VAL A 330 1.48 11.33 -9.84
N VAL A 331 0.34 11.22 -9.15
CA VAL A 331 0.01 10.04 -8.33
C VAL A 331 -0.50 8.95 -9.27
N ASP A 332 0.13 7.81 -9.29
CA ASP A 332 -0.25 6.67 -10.16
C ASP A 332 -1.33 5.80 -9.51
N CYS A 333 -1.18 5.53 -8.22
CA CYS A 333 -2.01 4.54 -7.52
C CYS A 333 -2.49 5.08 -6.18
N VAL A 334 -3.60 4.51 -5.71
CA VAL A 334 -4.08 4.72 -4.33
C VAL A 334 -4.02 3.35 -3.64
N GLY A 335 -3.43 3.30 -2.45
CA GLY A 335 -3.37 2.09 -1.62
C GLY A 335 -3.83 2.40 -0.21
N SER A 336 -4.38 1.40 0.46
CA SER A 336 -4.95 1.64 1.78
C SER A 336 -3.91 1.77 2.89
N ASP A 337 -2.78 1.08 2.77
CA ASP A 337 -1.82 0.90 3.85
C ASP A 337 -2.53 0.39 5.12
N HIS A 338 -3.43 -0.56 4.94
CA HIS A 338 -4.31 -1.08 5.99
C HIS A 338 -3.52 -1.90 7.01
N VAL A 339 -3.65 -1.54 8.28
CA VAL A 339 -3.04 -2.27 9.40
C VAL A 339 -4.12 -2.44 10.47
N VAL A 340 -4.30 -3.67 10.96
CA VAL A 340 -5.31 -3.93 12.00
C VAL A 340 -4.78 -4.97 12.98
N GLY A 341 -5.61 -5.34 13.93
CA GLY A 341 -5.26 -6.35 14.92
C GLY A 341 -5.20 -5.76 16.32
N TRP A 342 -6.08 -4.81 16.56
CA TRP A 342 -6.19 -4.20 17.89
C TRP A 342 -6.97 -5.11 18.80
N GLU A 343 -6.32 -5.61 19.83
CA GLU A 343 -7.01 -6.33 20.89
C GLU A 343 -7.89 -5.35 21.69
N PRO A 344 -9.01 -5.79 22.22
CA PRO A 344 -9.82 -4.91 23.08
C PRO A 344 -9.03 -4.27 24.23
N ALA A 345 -8.03 -4.97 24.74
CA ALA A 345 -7.17 -4.46 25.82
C ALA A 345 -6.32 -3.26 25.40
N THR A 346 -6.13 -3.05 24.10
CA THR A 346 -5.35 -1.92 23.60
C THR A 346 -6.22 -0.72 23.22
N HIS A 347 -7.52 -0.80 23.46
CA HIS A 347 -8.47 0.26 23.13
C HIS A 347 -8.06 1.59 23.75
N GLU A 348 -7.56 1.57 24.98
CA GLU A 348 -7.11 2.78 25.65
C GLU A 348 -5.98 3.48 24.92
N GLN A 349 -5.10 2.72 24.29
CA GLN A 349 -3.98 3.26 23.53
C GLN A 349 -4.41 4.01 22.26
N MET A 350 -5.63 3.75 21.77
CA MET A 350 -6.17 4.44 20.59
C MET A 350 -6.73 5.82 20.91
N TYR A 351 -6.96 6.09 22.20
CA TYR A 351 -7.64 7.31 22.64
C TYR A 351 -6.82 8.17 23.62
N ASP A 352 -5.52 7.88 23.74
CA ASP A 352 -4.64 8.72 24.58
C ASP A 352 -4.49 10.09 23.93
N SER A 353 -4.51 11.13 24.73
CA SER A 353 -4.29 12.51 24.26
C SER A 353 -2.81 12.81 23.98
N ASN A 354 -1.91 11.91 24.40
CA ASN A 354 -0.49 12.02 24.12
C ASN A 354 -0.16 11.17 22.89
N ILE A 355 0.16 11.83 21.79
CA ILE A 355 0.43 11.15 20.51
C ILE A 355 1.54 10.10 20.63
N TRP A 356 2.50 10.30 21.55
CA TRP A 356 3.62 9.39 21.71
C TRP A 356 3.21 8.04 22.32
N ASN A 357 2.05 8.00 23.00
CA ASN A 357 1.52 6.77 23.60
C ASN A 357 0.64 5.96 22.64
N LEU A 358 0.20 6.57 21.55
CA LEU A 358 -0.69 5.89 20.61
C LEU A 358 0.04 4.81 19.82
N ARG A 359 -0.66 3.74 19.51
CA ARG A 359 -0.15 2.69 18.62
C ARG A 359 -0.17 3.18 17.18
N THR A 360 0.81 2.78 16.39
CA THR A 360 0.94 3.17 14.99
C THR A 360 0.06 2.28 14.09
N GLY A 361 -0.62 2.90 13.14
CA GLY A 361 -1.45 2.20 12.16
C GLY A 361 -2.89 2.01 12.61
N PHE A 362 -3.80 1.84 11.68
CA PHE A 362 -5.22 1.61 11.97
C PHE A 362 -5.92 1.03 10.75
N SER A 363 -7.12 0.47 10.96
CA SER A 363 -7.96 -0.11 9.90
C SER A 363 -8.47 1.00 8.99
N ARG A 364 -8.27 0.84 7.68
CA ARG A 364 -8.65 1.90 6.74
C ARG A 364 -9.10 1.42 5.36
N VAL A 365 -9.09 0.11 5.11
CA VAL A 365 -9.49 -0.38 3.78
C VAL A 365 -10.93 0.00 3.46
N GLU A 366 -11.83 -0.01 4.45
CA GLU A 366 -13.24 0.32 4.24
C GLU A 366 -13.49 1.79 3.89
N MET A 367 -12.53 2.69 4.19
CA MET A 367 -12.67 4.11 3.79
C MET A 367 -12.20 4.40 2.36
N PHE A 368 -11.59 3.40 1.69
CA PHE A 368 -10.97 3.59 0.38
C PHE A 368 -11.94 4.27 -0.61
N LEU A 369 -12.97 3.56 -1.04
CA LEU A 369 -13.89 4.11 -2.04
C LEU A 369 -14.72 5.29 -1.50
N PRO A 370 -15.24 5.26 -0.25
CA PRO A 370 -15.95 6.42 0.29
C PRO A 370 -15.16 7.73 0.25
N VAL A 371 -13.87 7.72 0.61
CA VAL A 371 -13.05 8.95 0.56
C VAL A 371 -12.85 9.39 -0.89
N MET A 372 -12.52 8.45 -1.79
CA MET A 372 -12.30 8.79 -3.20
C MET A 372 -13.55 9.43 -3.83
N LEU A 373 -14.73 8.93 -3.47
CA LEU A 373 -15.98 9.46 -4.00
C LEU A 373 -16.38 10.78 -3.30
N SER A 374 -16.37 10.82 -1.97
CA SER A 374 -16.88 11.97 -1.23
C SER A 374 -15.95 13.18 -1.32
N GLU A 375 -14.64 12.96 -1.13
CA GLU A 375 -13.67 14.04 -1.13
C GLU A 375 -13.15 14.35 -2.54
N GLY A 376 -13.08 13.35 -3.40
CA GLY A 376 -12.60 13.51 -4.77
C GLY A 376 -13.71 13.90 -5.73
N VAL A 377 -14.56 12.93 -6.06
CA VAL A 377 -15.55 13.11 -7.15
C VAL A 377 -16.62 14.14 -6.77
N ASN A 378 -17.23 14.00 -5.57
CA ASN A 378 -18.32 14.89 -5.16
C ASN A 378 -17.86 16.33 -4.91
N LYS A 379 -16.60 16.53 -4.56
CA LYS A 379 -16.01 17.87 -4.42
C LYS A 379 -15.32 18.38 -5.68
N HIS A 380 -15.48 17.64 -6.79
CA HIS A 380 -14.92 18.01 -8.11
C HIS A 380 -13.39 18.18 -8.13
N ARG A 381 -12.69 17.42 -7.27
CA ARG A 381 -11.23 17.42 -7.24
C ARG A 381 -10.63 16.45 -8.27
N CYS A 382 -11.38 15.39 -8.62
CA CYS A 382 -10.99 14.48 -9.70
C CYS A 382 -12.24 13.86 -10.32
N SER A 383 -12.09 13.27 -11.49
CA SER A 383 -13.19 12.58 -12.15
C SER A 383 -13.36 11.15 -11.61
N LEU A 384 -14.52 10.55 -11.84
CA LEU A 384 -14.75 9.14 -11.48
C LEU A 384 -13.83 8.22 -12.29
N GLU A 385 -13.58 8.58 -13.55
CA GLU A 385 -12.65 7.85 -14.42
C GLU A 385 -11.24 7.86 -13.82
N ARG A 386 -10.81 8.99 -13.24
CA ARG A 386 -9.52 9.07 -12.59
C ARG A 386 -9.47 8.18 -11.34
N VAL A 387 -10.57 8.12 -10.58
CA VAL A 387 -10.66 7.16 -9.47
C VAL A 387 -10.44 5.73 -9.96
N VAL A 388 -11.11 5.35 -11.06
CA VAL A 388 -10.94 4.00 -11.64
C VAL A 388 -9.47 3.77 -12.04
N GLN A 389 -8.85 4.76 -12.70
CA GLN A 389 -7.43 4.63 -13.08
C GLN A 389 -6.54 4.32 -11.88
N VAL A 390 -6.61 5.16 -10.82
CA VAL A 390 -5.66 5.06 -9.71
C VAL A 390 -5.98 3.94 -8.72
N SER A 391 -7.20 3.38 -8.78
CA SER A 391 -7.64 2.36 -7.82
C SER A 391 -7.84 0.99 -8.44
N CYS A 392 -7.98 0.90 -9.77
CA CYS A 392 -8.35 -0.36 -10.42
C CYS A 392 -7.45 -0.73 -11.60
N GLU A 393 -6.95 0.25 -12.34
CA GLU A 393 -6.24 -0.02 -13.60
C GLU A 393 -4.72 0.11 -13.47
N ASN A 394 -4.26 1.08 -12.69
CA ASN A 394 -2.81 1.34 -12.56
C ASN A 394 -2.11 0.43 -11.54
N PRO A 395 -2.74 0.10 -10.39
CA PRO A 395 -2.08 -0.75 -9.39
C PRO A 395 -1.73 -2.14 -9.86
#